data_56f93352057bbb1a7321d3c9ce3c240b
#
_entry.id   56f93352057bbb1a7321d3c9ce3c240b
#
_cell.length_a   1.000
_cell.length_b   1.000
_cell.length_c   1.000
_cell.angle_alpha   90.00
_cell.angle_beta   90.00
_cell.angle_gamma   90.00
#
_symmetry.space_group_name_H-M   'P 1'
#
loop_
_entity.id
_entity.type
_entity.pdbx_description
1 polymer ?
#
loop_
_entity_poly.entity_id
_entity_poly.type
_entity_poly.pdbx_seq_one_letter_code
_entity_poly.pdbx_strand_id
1 'polypeptide(L)'
;MLIRKATLEDLPRIQELNNELFELEIANFDKYLIKDWPLSNEGKAYFENAIRESFVVVAEIDNKIVGYLLGEESDIPYYNFKIAELCNMCIDSNYRKQGIGNSLYKEFERFYNEHGITHFIVTASFKNESAKAFYKKMGFEEANSTFIKF
;
A
#
# COMPACT_ATOMS: atom_id res chain seq x y z
N MET A 1 2.85 -8.00 18.03
CA MET A 1 2.88 -7.68 16.57
C MET A 1 4.28 -7.23 16.19
N LEU A 2 4.80 -7.78 15.11
CA LEU A 2 6.10 -7.43 14.55
C LEU A 2 5.91 -6.76 13.20
N ILE A 3 6.53 -5.58 12.99
CA ILE A 3 6.67 -4.97 11.67
C ILE A 3 8.10 -5.23 11.20
N ARG A 4 8.25 -5.86 10.05
CA ARG A 4 9.57 -6.19 9.50
C ARG A 4 9.60 -6.06 7.98
N LYS A 5 10.80 -5.96 7.41
CA LYS A 5 10.98 -5.99 5.95
C LYS A 5 10.44 -7.31 5.39
N ALA A 6 9.75 -7.23 4.26
CA ALA A 6 9.29 -8.40 3.53
C ALA A 6 10.45 -9.18 2.90
N THR A 7 10.30 -10.48 2.82
CA THR A 7 11.17 -11.39 2.09
C THR A 7 10.40 -12.09 0.98
N LEU A 8 11.10 -12.80 0.08
CA LEU A 8 10.43 -13.55 -0.98
C LEU A 8 9.55 -14.70 -0.44
N GLU A 9 9.77 -15.13 0.77
CA GLU A 9 8.90 -16.13 1.44
C GLU A 9 7.51 -15.55 1.74
N ASP A 10 7.40 -14.22 1.90
CA ASP A 10 6.13 -13.54 2.16
C ASP A 10 5.31 -13.29 0.88
N LEU A 11 5.92 -13.46 -0.29
CA LEU A 11 5.31 -13.13 -1.59
C LEU A 11 3.93 -13.75 -1.80
N PRO A 12 3.71 -15.05 -1.56
CA PRO A 12 2.38 -15.64 -1.75
C PRO A 12 1.31 -14.98 -0.88
N ARG A 13 1.65 -14.67 0.38
CA ARG A 13 0.69 -14.03 1.29
C ARG A 13 0.42 -12.58 0.93
N ILE A 14 1.41 -11.85 0.45
CA ILE A 14 1.22 -10.48 -0.06
C ILE A 14 0.28 -10.48 -1.27
N GLN A 15 0.45 -11.44 -2.20
CA GLN A 15 -0.46 -11.58 -3.34
C GLN A 15 -1.90 -11.87 -2.90
N GLU A 16 -2.11 -12.76 -1.94
CA GLU A 16 -3.43 -13.04 -1.38
C GLU A 16 -4.07 -11.80 -0.76
N LEU A 17 -3.33 -11.06 0.06
CA LEU A 17 -3.83 -9.83 0.68
C LEU A 17 -4.17 -8.76 -0.36
N ASN A 18 -3.33 -8.60 -1.38
CA ASN A 18 -3.63 -7.67 -2.48
C ASN A 18 -4.86 -8.13 -3.28
N ASN A 19 -5.05 -9.44 -3.44
CA ASN A 19 -6.26 -9.95 -4.09
C ASN A 19 -7.54 -9.67 -3.29
N GLU A 20 -7.49 -9.77 -1.96
CA GLU A 20 -8.60 -9.32 -1.10
C GLU A 20 -8.92 -7.83 -1.33
N LEU A 21 -7.89 -7.00 -1.48
CA LEU A 21 -8.06 -5.58 -1.80
C LEU A 21 -8.70 -5.39 -3.17
N PHE A 22 -8.25 -6.11 -4.20
CA PHE A 22 -8.84 -6.06 -5.53
C PHE A 22 -10.32 -6.47 -5.53
N GLU A 23 -10.69 -7.52 -4.82
CA GLU A 23 -12.09 -7.94 -4.68
C GLU A 23 -12.96 -6.84 -4.05
N LEU A 24 -12.44 -6.18 -3.00
CA LEU A 24 -13.13 -5.07 -2.35
C LEU A 24 -13.28 -3.87 -3.30
N GLU A 25 -12.21 -3.50 -4.00
CA GLU A 25 -12.18 -2.38 -4.95
C GLU A 25 -13.14 -2.64 -6.12
N ILE A 26 -13.13 -3.83 -6.71
CA ILE A 26 -14.03 -4.22 -7.82
C ILE A 26 -15.49 -4.14 -7.37
N ALA A 27 -15.78 -4.64 -6.18
CA ALA A 27 -17.16 -4.67 -5.67
C ALA A 27 -17.72 -3.28 -5.35
N ASN A 28 -16.88 -2.31 -4.93
CA ASN A 28 -17.35 -1.06 -4.35
C ASN A 28 -16.90 0.21 -5.10
N PHE A 29 -15.76 0.20 -5.78
CA PHE A 29 -15.11 1.42 -6.27
C PHE A 29 -14.72 1.39 -7.74
N ASP A 30 -14.09 0.32 -8.23
CA ASP A 30 -13.53 0.24 -9.57
C ASP A 30 -13.78 -1.13 -10.21
N LYS A 31 -14.88 -1.24 -10.94
CA LYS A 31 -15.29 -2.47 -11.63
C LYS A 31 -14.41 -2.86 -12.83
N TYR A 32 -13.46 -2.01 -13.21
CA TYR A 32 -12.60 -2.24 -14.38
C TYR A 32 -11.26 -2.90 -14.02
N LEU A 33 -10.96 -3.05 -12.73
CA LEU A 33 -9.80 -3.84 -12.31
C LEU A 33 -9.92 -5.28 -12.79
N ILE A 34 -8.80 -5.85 -13.20
CA ILE A 34 -8.74 -7.26 -13.65
C ILE A 34 -8.84 -8.16 -12.42
N LYS A 35 -9.93 -8.92 -12.37
CA LYS A 35 -10.16 -9.90 -11.30
C LYS A 35 -8.98 -10.88 -11.23
N ASP A 36 -8.55 -11.19 -10.01
CA ASP A 36 -7.45 -12.13 -9.70
C ASP A 36 -6.09 -11.75 -10.31
N TRP A 37 -5.93 -10.51 -10.80
CA TRP A 37 -4.64 -10.03 -11.30
C TRP A 37 -3.51 -10.20 -10.28
N PRO A 38 -3.69 -9.92 -8.96
CA PRO A 38 -2.61 -10.13 -7.99
C PRO A 38 -2.08 -11.56 -7.92
N LEU A 39 -2.90 -12.54 -8.26
CA LEU A 39 -2.56 -13.97 -8.26
C LEU A 39 -2.00 -14.45 -9.62
N SER A 40 -2.00 -13.59 -10.63
CA SER A 40 -1.48 -13.89 -11.96
C SER A 40 0.06 -13.89 -11.99
N ASN A 41 0.64 -14.33 -13.12
CA ASN A 41 2.08 -14.24 -13.33
C ASN A 41 2.59 -12.80 -13.32
N GLU A 42 1.82 -11.85 -13.88
CA GLU A 42 2.16 -10.43 -13.84
C GLU A 42 2.12 -9.88 -12.40
N GLY A 43 1.09 -10.23 -11.63
CA GLY A 43 0.98 -9.83 -10.23
C GLY A 43 2.13 -10.38 -9.39
N LYS A 44 2.50 -11.64 -9.60
CA LYS A 44 3.65 -12.26 -8.95
C LYS A 44 4.95 -11.52 -9.28
N ALA A 45 5.19 -11.25 -10.56
CA ALA A 45 6.38 -10.53 -11.01
C ALA A 45 6.44 -9.11 -10.43
N TYR A 46 5.30 -8.42 -10.38
CA TYR A 46 5.20 -7.09 -9.77
C TYR A 46 5.63 -7.09 -8.31
N PHE A 47 5.08 -7.97 -7.48
CA PHE A 47 5.41 -8.02 -6.05
C PHE A 47 6.79 -8.59 -5.78
N GLU A 48 7.25 -9.55 -6.58
CA GLU A 48 8.62 -10.06 -6.46
C GLU A 48 9.64 -8.96 -6.71
N ASN A 49 9.46 -8.16 -7.76
CA ASN A 49 10.31 -7.02 -8.06
C ASN A 49 10.22 -5.95 -6.95
N ALA A 50 9.03 -5.66 -6.44
CA ALA A 50 8.83 -4.71 -5.37
C ALA A 50 9.58 -5.12 -4.09
N ILE A 51 9.52 -6.39 -3.71
CA ILE A 51 10.25 -6.92 -2.54
C ILE A 51 11.76 -6.76 -2.72
N ARG A 52 12.29 -6.94 -3.94
CA ARG A 52 13.71 -6.81 -4.23
C ARG A 52 14.20 -5.36 -4.28
N GLU A 53 13.41 -4.46 -4.89
CA GLU A 53 13.87 -3.14 -5.32
C GLU A 53 13.20 -1.96 -4.59
N SER A 54 12.08 -2.21 -3.92
CA SER A 54 11.28 -1.16 -3.28
C SER A 54 11.19 -1.35 -1.77
N PHE A 55 10.50 -0.43 -1.10
CA PHE A 55 10.19 -0.56 0.32
C PHE A 55 8.95 -1.43 0.50
N VAL A 56 9.11 -2.63 1.05
CA VAL A 56 8.00 -3.50 1.40
C VAL A 56 8.16 -4.00 2.82
N VAL A 57 7.17 -3.73 3.66
CA VAL A 57 7.10 -4.21 5.04
C VAL A 57 5.84 -5.01 5.27
N VAL A 58 5.92 -5.95 6.18
CA VAL A 58 4.81 -6.81 6.60
C VAL A 58 4.55 -6.66 8.09
N ALA A 59 3.30 -6.84 8.47
CA ALA A 59 2.88 -6.98 9.87
C ALA A 59 2.65 -8.47 10.16
N GLU A 60 3.31 -8.97 11.20
CA GLU A 60 3.26 -10.36 11.60
C GLU A 60 2.68 -10.49 13.01
N ILE A 61 1.69 -11.37 13.18
CA ILE A 61 1.08 -11.74 14.45
C ILE A 61 1.04 -13.26 14.51
N ASP A 62 1.60 -13.85 15.58
CA ASP A 62 1.64 -15.30 15.80
C ASP A 62 2.20 -16.06 14.57
N ASN A 63 3.30 -15.57 14.00
CA ASN A 63 3.95 -16.11 12.79
C ASN A 63 3.08 -16.09 11.53
N LYS A 64 2.02 -15.28 11.51
CA LYS A 64 1.15 -15.09 10.36
C LYS A 64 1.26 -13.66 9.86
N ILE A 65 1.43 -13.48 8.55
CA ILE A 65 1.36 -12.17 7.91
C ILE A 65 -0.10 -11.74 7.84
N VAL A 66 -0.40 -10.61 8.47
CA VAL A 66 -1.75 -10.05 8.58
C VAL A 66 -1.92 -8.71 7.87
N GLY A 67 -0.84 -8.18 7.30
CA GLY A 67 -0.87 -6.95 6.52
C GLY A 67 0.47 -6.66 5.88
N TYR A 68 0.46 -5.77 4.90
CA TYR A 68 1.68 -5.27 4.26
C TYR A 68 1.49 -3.83 3.78
N LEU A 69 2.61 -3.15 3.54
CA LEU A 69 2.68 -1.86 2.89
C LEU A 69 3.81 -1.86 1.89
N LEU A 70 3.52 -1.40 0.67
CA LEU A 70 4.49 -1.18 -0.40
C LEU A 70 4.64 0.32 -0.64
N GLY A 71 5.87 0.81 -0.61
CA GLY A 71 6.23 2.20 -0.87
C GLY A 71 7.39 2.30 -1.84
N GLU A 72 7.42 3.40 -2.58
CA GLU A 72 8.46 3.71 -3.55
C GLU A 72 8.87 5.17 -3.46
N GLU A 73 10.12 5.46 -3.82
CA GLU A 73 10.54 6.82 -4.09
C GLU A 73 9.98 7.24 -5.45
N SER A 74 9.29 8.39 -5.48
CA SER A 74 8.72 8.95 -6.69
C SER A 74 9.50 10.20 -7.09
N ASP A 75 10.04 10.20 -8.30
CA ASP A 75 10.75 11.35 -8.85
C ASP A 75 9.80 12.17 -9.73
N ILE A 76 9.41 13.33 -9.21
CA ILE A 76 8.57 14.28 -9.94
C ILE A 76 9.46 15.47 -10.35
N PRO A 77 9.83 15.57 -11.63
CA PRO A 77 10.91 16.46 -12.05
C PRO A 77 10.59 17.96 -11.90
N TYR A 78 9.34 18.32 -11.73
CA TYR A 78 8.94 19.74 -11.53
C TYR A 78 8.74 20.11 -10.06
N TYR A 79 9.01 19.20 -9.13
CA TYR A 79 9.13 19.52 -7.71
C TYR A 79 10.58 19.63 -7.30
N ASN A 80 10.87 20.54 -6.38
CA ASN A 80 12.22 20.74 -5.85
C ASN A 80 12.52 19.89 -4.60
N PHE A 81 11.75 18.86 -4.37
CA PHE A 81 11.90 17.91 -3.29
C PHE A 81 11.56 16.49 -3.76
N LYS A 82 12.10 15.50 -3.08
CA LYS A 82 11.78 14.09 -3.31
C LYS A 82 10.50 13.70 -2.60
N ILE A 83 9.75 12.79 -3.19
CA ILE A 83 8.48 12.28 -2.66
C ILE A 83 8.57 10.76 -2.50
N ALA A 84 8.04 10.24 -1.41
CA ALA A 84 7.77 8.82 -1.27
C ALA A 84 6.28 8.54 -1.51
N GLU A 85 5.98 7.56 -2.32
CA GLU A 85 4.61 7.12 -2.61
C GLU A 85 4.27 5.86 -1.82
N LEU A 86 3.14 5.91 -1.11
CA LEU A 86 2.50 4.70 -0.60
C LEU A 86 1.72 4.08 -1.76
N CYS A 87 2.29 3.03 -2.37
CA CYS A 87 1.73 2.44 -3.59
C CYS A 87 0.51 1.57 -3.30
N ASN A 88 0.62 0.70 -2.30
CA ASN A 88 -0.53 -0.03 -1.79
C ASN A 88 -0.30 -0.54 -0.36
N MET A 89 -1.39 -0.76 0.35
CA MET A 89 -1.42 -1.29 1.70
C MET A 89 -2.70 -2.11 1.89
N CYS A 90 -2.58 -3.27 2.46
CA CYS A 90 -3.73 -4.10 2.78
C CYS A 90 -3.56 -4.76 4.15
N ILE A 91 -4.65 -4.80 4.90
CA ILE A 91 -4.75 -5.52 6.17
C ILE A 91 -5.78 -6.63 5.99
N ASP A 92 -5.44 -7.84 6.42
CA ASP A 92 -6.37 -8.97 6.48
C ASP A 92 -7.67 -8.54 7.16
N SER A 93 -8.81 -8.86 6.55
CA SER A 93 -10.13 -8.42 7.00
C SER A 93 -10.42 -8.80 8.45
N ASN A 94 -9.86 -9.91 8.94
CA ASN A 94 -10.04 -10.39 10.31
C ASN A 94 -9.20 -9.60 11.35
N TYR A 95 -8.28 -8.75 10.89
CA TYR A 95 -7.35 -8.01 11.75
C TYR A 95 -7.49 -6.49 11.63
N ARG A 96 -8.49 -6.00 10.93
CA ARG A 96 -8.73 -4.56 10.74
C ARG A 96 -9.13 -3.87 12.06
N LYS A 97 -8.96 -2.56 12.10
CA LYS A 97 -9.29 -1.68 13.24
C LYS A 97 -8.53 -2.02 14.53
N GLN A 98 -7.34 -2.63 14.40
CA GLN A 98 -6.45 -2.95 15.52
C GLN A 98 -5.14 -2.14 15.50
N GLY A 99 -5.08 -1.07 14.70
CA GLY A 99 -3.91 -0.19 14.62
C GLY A 99 -2.78 -0.69 13.71
N ILE A 100 -2.97 -1.81 12.99
CA ILE A 100 -1.94 -2.40 12.12
C ILE A 100 -1.56 -1.46 10.99
N GLY A 101 -2.55 -0.86 10.31
CA GLY A 101 -2.31 0.11 9.24
C GLY A 101 -1.51 1.31 9.72
N ASN A 102 -1.81 1.82 10.90
CA ASN A 102 -1.06 2.91 11.52
C ASN A 102 0.40 2.51 11.79
N SER A 103 0.63 1.30 12.28
CA SER A 103 1.99 0.81 12.55
C SER A 103 2.81 0.61 11.27
N LEU A 104 2.20 0.07 10.21
CA LEU A 104 2.82 -0.05 8.89
C LEU A 104 3.16 1.32 8.30
N TYR A 105 2.22 2.26 8.38
CA TYR A 105 2.43 3.63 7.89
C TYR A 105 3.56 4.34 8.64
N LYS A 106 3.61 4.24 9.96
CA LYS A 106 4.69 4.83 10.76
C LYS A 106 6.07 4.29 10.40
N GLU A 107 6.18 3.01 10.09
CA GLU A 107 7.43 2.42 9.63
C GLU A 107 7.85 2.94 8.24
N PHE A 108 6.89 3.07 7.33
CA PHE A 108 7.09 3.70 6.02
C PHE A 108 7.59 5.14 6.17
N GLU A 109 6.90 5.94 6.95
CA GLU A 109 7.27 7.35 7.20
C GLU A 109 8.66 7.46 7.85
N ARG A 110 8.93 6.64 8.86
CA ARG A 110 10.23 6.59 9.54
C ARG A 110 11.36 6.29 8.58
N PHE A 111 11.20 5.25 7.75
CA PHE A 111 12.22 4.83 6.79
C PHE A 111 12.56 5.95 5.82
N TYR A 112 11.57 6.57 5.21
CA TYR A 112 11.83 7.62 4.22
C TYR A 112 12.34 8.92 4.87
N ASN A 113 11.88 9.27 6.05
CA ASN A 113 12.43 10.40 6.80
C ASN A 113 13.92 10.23 7.10
N GLU A 114 14.33 9.03 7.48
CA GLU A 114 15.75 8.70 7.70
C GLU A 114 16.60 8.79 6.42
N HIS A 115 15.97 8.67 5.25
CA HIS A 115 16.61 8.87 3.94
C HIS A 115 16.44 10.30 3.37
N GLY A 116 16.00 11.23 4.19
CA GLY A 116 15.87 12.66 3.83
C GLY A 116 14.63 12.99 3.01
N ILE A 117 13.65 12.10 2.94
CA ILE A 117 12.38 12.32 2.23
C ILE A 117 11.29 12.58 3.25
N THR A 118 10.69 13.77 3.17
CA THR A 118 9.68 14.26 4.12
C THR A 118 8.34 14.57 3.48
N HIS A 119 8.21 14.32 2.19
CA HIS A 119 6.98 14.54 1.43
C HIS A 119 6.44 13.19 0.96
N PHE A 120 5.14 12.96 1.13
CA PHE A 120 4.49 11.68 0.89
C PHE A 120 3.25 11.88 0.04
N ILE A 121 2.99 10.93 -0.87
CA ILE A 121 1.75 10.88 -1.66
C ILE A 121 1.10 9.50 -1.54
N VAL A 122 -0.21 9.47 -1.66
CA VAL A 122 -1.01 8.25 -1.75
C VAL A 122 -2.23 8.53 -2.63
N THR A 123 -2.63 7.55 -3.40
CA THR A 123 -3.85 7.60 -4.21
C THR A 123 -4.90 6.64 -3.65
N ALA A 124 -6.12 7.11 -3.49
CA ALA A 124 -7.26 6.29 -3.09
C ALA A 124 -8.45 6.63 -4.00
N SER A 125 -9.35 5.67 -4.23
CA SER A 125 -10.60 5.97 -4.90
C SER A 125 -11.35 7.07 -4.15
N PHE A 126 -11.86 8.07 -4.87
CA PHE A 126 -12.60 9.16 -4.24
C PHE A 126 -13.87 8.69 -3.50
N LYS A 127 -14.39 7.53 -3.85
CA LYS A 127 -15.52 6.86 -3.19
C LYS A 127 -15.13 6.11 -1.92
N ASN A 128 -13.84 5.85 -1.71
CA ASN A 128 -13.36 5.10 -0.55
C ASN A 128 -13.19 6.03 0.66
N GLU A 129 -14.30 6.35 1.31
CA GLU A 129 -14.31 7.26 2.46
C GLU A 129 -13.50 6.74 3.65
N SER A 130 -13.44 5.42 3.84
CA SER A 130 -12.64 4.79 4.90
C SER A 130 -11.15 5.02 4.71
N ALA A 131 -10.64 4.81 3.50
CA ALA A 131 -9.23 5.06 3.16
C ALA A 131 -8.92 6.57 3.26
N LYS A 132 -9.78 7.42 2.75
CA LYS A 132 -9.62 8.87 2.82
C LYS A 132 -9.54 9.35 4.27
N ALA A 133 -10.42 8.86 5.14
CA ALA A 133 -10.41 9.21 6.57
C ALA A 133 -9.10 8.75 7.25
N PHE A 134 -8.60 7.56 6.91
CA PHE A 134 -7.34 7.05 7.42
C PHE A 134 -6.17 7.97 7.01
N TYR A 135 -6.07 8.33 5.73
CA TYR A 135 -4.98 9.19 5.26
C TYR A 135 -5.06 10.60 5.82
N LYS A 136 -6.24 11.18 5.94
CA LYS A 136 -6.42 12.48 6.61
C LYS A 136 -5.96 12.44 8.05
N LYS A 137 -6.24 11.37 8.77
CA LYS A 137 -5.76 11.16 10.15
C LYS A 137 -4.23 11.06 10.22
N MET A 138 -3.58 10.55 9.17
CA MET A 138 -2.12 10.50 9.06
C MET A 138 -1.49 11.84 8.62
N GLY A 139 -2.29 12.87 8.36
CA GLY A 139 -1.82 14.21 7.98
C GLY A 139 -1.87 14.51 6.48
N PHE A 140 -2.42 13.61 5.65
CA PHE A 140 -2.59 13.88 4.24
C PHE A 140 -3.76 14.82 3.97
N GLU A 141 -3.62 15.63 2.94
CA GLU A 141 -4.67 16.47 2.39
C GLU A 141 -5.00 16.03 0.95
N GLU A 142 -6.25 16.20 0.54
CA GLU A 142 -6.62 15.93 -0.85
C GLU A 142 -5.97 16.98 -1.76
N ALA A 143 -5.23 16.53 -2.78
CA ALA A 143 -4.47 17.40 -3.67
C ALA A 143 -5.01 17.41 -5.11
N ASN A 144 -5.34 16.24 -5.65
CA ASN A 144 -5.68 16.08 -7.07
C ASN A 144 -6.98 15.30 -7.26
N SER A 145 -7.60 15.50 -8.41
CA SER A 145 -8.73 14.70 -8.87
C SER A 145 -8.40 14.08 -10.23
N THR A 146 -8.73 12.82 -10.41
CA THR A 146 -8.59 12.09 -11.67
C THR A 146 -9.97 11.89 -12.30
N PHE A 147 -10.11 12.18 -13.59
CA PHE A 147 -11.33 11.99 -14.36
C PHE A 147 -11.07 10.92 -15.42
N ILE A 148 -11.93 9.91 -15.48
CA ILE A 148 -11.83 8.81 -16.45
C ILE A 148 -13.10 8.83 -17.32
N LYS A 149 -12.90 8.64 -18.64
CA LYS A 149 -13.99 8.46 -19.61
C LYS A 149 -13.82 7.10 -20.28
N PHE A 150 -14.88 6.31 -20.28
CA PHE A 150 -14.92 5.00 -20.93
C PHE A 150 -15.72 5.03 -22.22
#